data_ba6516a182494f0d64da08b824d412fa
#
_entry.id   ba6516a182494f0d64da08b824d412fa
#
_cell.length_a   1.000
_cell.length_b   1.000
_cell.length_c   1.000
_cell.angle_alpha   90.00
_cell.angle_beta   90.00
_cell.angle_gamma   90.00
#
_symmetry.space_group_name_H-M   'P 1'
#
loop_
_entity.id
_entity.type
_entity.pdbx_description
1 polymer ?
#
loop_
_entity_poly.entity_id
_entity_poly.type
_entity_poly.pdbx_seq_one_letter_code
_entity_poly.pdbx_strand_id
1 'polypeptide(L)'
;MRIIGGKNKGRKIIPPVDRQTRPLRDIVKESIFNLIEHSNIFKTDINNSKILDLFSGSGSFGLECISRGAQHVLFVEHYKEILKVLKKNITSIDTFKKSVLIEKNCFDYLDQNKPVSYTHLTLPTKDS
;
A
#
# COMPACT_ATOMS: atom_id res chain seq x y z
N MET A 1 0.59 -13.31 5.01
CA MET A 1 0.06 -11.92 5.04
C MET A 1 -1.39 -11.92 4.61
N ARG A 2 -2.16 -11.00 5.13
CA ARG A 2 -3.59 -10.90 4.82
C ARG A 2 -4.09 -9.48 5.01
N ILE A 3 -5.25 -9.19 4.43
CA ILE A 3 -5.99 -7.96 4.68
C ILE A 3 -6.64 -8.06 6.06
N ILE A 4 -6.46 -7.04 6.88
CA ILE A 4 -6.91 -7.03 8.28
C ILE A 4 -8.31 -6.48 8.43
N GLY A 5 -8.65 -5.45 7.67
CA GLY A 5 -9.96 -4.80 7.80
C GLY A 5 -10.57 -4.44 6.46
N GLY A 6 -11.76 -3.84 6.52
CA GLY A 6 -12.46 -3.39 5.33
C GLY A 6 -13.18 -4.52 4.59
N LYS A 7 -13.62 -4.24 3.38
CA LYS A 7 -14.45 -5.17 2.60
C LYS A 7 -13.72 -6.43 2.14
N ASN A 8 -12.39 -6.39 2.07
CA ASN A 8 -11.58 -7.55 1.67
C ASN A 8 -10.92 -8.25 2.85
N LYS A 9 -11.42 -8.02 4.07
CA LYS A 9 -10.89 -8.62 5.29
C LYS A 9 -10.70 -10.12 5.13
N GLY A 10 -9.54 -10.62 5.54
CA GLY A 10 -9.21 -12.04 5.50
C GLY A 10 -8.62 -12.51 4.17
N ARG A 11 -8.65 -11.70 3.12
CA ARG A 11 -8.04 -12.08 1.84
C ARG A 11 -6.53 -12.19 1.99
N LYS A 12 -5.97 -13.21 1.40
CA LYS A 12 -4.52 -13.46 1.49
C LYS A 12 -3.75 -12.56 0.54
N ILE A 13 -2.58 -12.13 1.00
CA ILE A 13 -1.61 -11.37 0.22
C ILE A 13 -0.37 -12.24 0.11
N ILE A 14 0.13 -12.42 -1.11
CA ILE A 14 1.35 -13.19 -1.35
C ILE A 14 2.53 -12.39 -0.78
N PRO A 15 3.33 -12.95 0.15
CA PRO A 15 4.47 -12.25 0.71
C PRO A 15 5.62 -12.16 -0.30
N PRO A 16 6.58 -11.23 -0.09
CA PRO A 16 7.78 -11.19 -0.92
C PRO A 16 8.57 -12.48 -0.82
N VAL A 17 9.19 -12.90 -1.93
CA VAL A 17 10.01 -14.11 -1.96
C VAL A 17 11.38 -13.86 -1.34
N ASP A 18 11.86 -12.64 -1.40
CA ASP A 18 13.16 -12.25 -0.89
C ASP A 18 13.15 -12.26 0.64
N ARG A 19 14.10 -13.02 1.23
CA ARG A 19 14.24 -13.09 2.68
C ARG A 19 14.72 -11.80 3.33
N GLN A 20 15.30 -10.89 2.55
CA GLN A 20 15.74 -9.60 3.05
C GLN A 20 14.59 -8.62 3.21
N THR A 21 13.47 -8.88 2.53
CA THR A 21 12.28 -8.06 2.63
C THR A 21 11.30 -8.74 3.59
N ARG A 22 11.04 -8.08 4.71
CA ARG A 22 10.09 -8.62 5.68
C ARG A 22 8.73 -7.96 5.49
N PRO A 23 7.67 -8.76 5.42
CA PRO A 23 6.33 -8.17 5.36
C PRO A 23 6.00 -7.46 6.67
N LEU A 24 5.18 -6.43 6.57
CA LEU A 24 4.65 -5.76 7.75
C LEU A 24 3.76 -6.74 8.51
N ARG A 25 4.07 -6.96 9.77
CA ARG A 25 3.30 -7.90 10.60
C ARG A 25 1.88 -7.41 10.75
N ASP A 26 0.94 -8.35 10.80
CA ASP A 26 -0.48 -8.04 10.92
C ASP A 26 -0.78 -7.12 12.11
N ILE A 27 -0.16 -7.38 13.27
CA ILE A 27 -0.39 -6.58 14.46
C ILE A 27 0.11 -5.15 14.30
N VAL A 28 1.25 -4.97 13.62
CA VAL A 28 1.81 -3.63 13.37
C VAL A 28 0.94 -2.89 12.37
N LYS A 29 0.53 -3.58 11.32
CA LYS A 29 -0.37 -3.00 10.31
C LYS A 29 -1.68 -2.56 10.93
N GLU A 30 -2.29 -3.40 11.75
CA GLU A 30 -3.52 -3.08 12.44
C GLU A 30 -3.35 -1.84 13.33
N SER A 31 -2.23 -1.78 14.07
CA SER A 31 -1.94 -0.64 14.93
C SER A 31 -1.80 0.67 14.14
N ILE A 32 -1.13 0.62 12.99
CA ILE A 32 -0.96 1.80 12.11
C ILE A 32 -2.33 2.28 11.62
N PHE A 33 -3.17 1.38 11.14
CA PHE A 33 -4.49 1.77 10.64
C PHE A 33 -5.42 2.24 11.75
N ASN A 34 -5.31 1.67 12.95
CA ASN A 34 -6.06 2.18 14.10
C ASN A 34 -5.66 3.62 14.43
N LEU A 35 -4.37 3.94 14.36
CA LEU A 35 -3.92 5.32 14.57
C LEU A 35 -4.48 6.27 13.51
N ILE A 36 -4.48 5.86 12.25
CA ILE A 36 -4.97 6.70 11.15
C ILE A 36 -6.48 6.92 11.29
N GLU A 37 -7.24 5.88 11.60
CA GLU A 37 -8.71 5.93 11.57
C GLU A 37 -9.33 6.46 12.86
N HIS A 38 -8.68 6.28 14.01
CA HIS A 38 -9.27 6.57 15.30
C HIS A 38 -8.54 7.62 16.12
N SER A 39 -7.38 8.09 15.66
CA SER A 39 -6.63 9.13 16.33
C SER A 39 -7.00 10.50 15.81
N ASN A 40 -7.06 11.48 16.71
CA ASN A 40 -7.29 12.87 16.32
C ASN A 40 -6.06 13.55 15.72
N ILE A 41 -4.94 12.83 15.63
CA ILE A 41 -3.69 13.34 15.05
C ILE A 41 -3.83 13.55 13.54
N PHE A 42 -4.59 12.65 12.87
CA PHE A 42 -4.78 12.73 11.43
C PHE A 42 -6.14 13.35 11.11
N LYS A 43 -6.14 14.38 10.28
CA LYS A 43 -7.36 15.10 9.89
C LYS A 43 -8.17 14.41 8.81
N THR A 44 -7.55 13.46 8.11
CA THR A 44 -8.20 12.70 7.04
C THR A 44 -8.16 11.22 7.39
N ASP A 45 -9.20 10.49 7.00
CA ASP A 45 -9.22 9.05 7.15
C ASP A 45 -8.88 8.34 5.83
N ILE A 46 -8.88 7.02 5.85
CA ILE A 46 -8.57 6.23 4.65
C ILE A 46 -9.74 6.23 3.67
N ASN A 47 -10.97 6.27 4.19
CA ASN A 47 -12.15 6.22 3.33
C ASN A 47 -12.18 7.42 2.37
N ASN A 48 -12.34 7.14 1.08
CA ASN A 48 -12.34 8.13 0.00
C ASN A 48 -11.01 8.88 -0.18
N SER A 49 -9.94 8.42 0.44
CA SER A 49 -8.64 9.06 0.31
C SER A 49 -7.90 8.63 -0.95
N LYS A 50 -6.92 9.43 -1.33
CA LYS A 50 -5.97 9.10 -2.39
C LYS A 50 -4.62 8.80 -1.75
N ILE A 51 -4.07 7.63 -2.03
CA ILE A 51 -2.87 7.11 -1.38
C ILE A 51 -1.73 7.07 -2.37
N LEU A 52 -0.56 7.57 -1.96
CA LEU A 52 0.68 7.38 -2.69
C LEU A 52 1.57 6.45 -1.87
N ASP A 53 1.79 5.24 -2.39
CA ASP A 53 2.61 4.22 -1.76
C ASP A 53 3.96 4.15 -2.47
N LEU A 54 4.94 4.85 -1.92
CA LEU A 54 6.26 5.00 -2.54
C LEU A 54 7.15 3.76 -2.44
N PHE A 55 6.85 2.87 -1.52
CA PHE A 55 7.63 1.68 -1.26
C PHE A 55 6.68 0.50 -1.13
N SER A 56 6.08 0.14 -2.26
CA SER A 56 4.91 -0.74 -2.25
C SER A 56 5.22 -2.18 -1.84
N GLY A 57 6.40 -2.69 -2.19
CA GLY A 57 6.73 -4.07 -1.90
C GLY A 57 5.66 -5.02 -2.44
N SER A 58 5.16 -5.91 -1.59
CA SER A 58 4.07 -6.82 -1.96
C SER A 58 2.70 -6.15 -2.09
N GLY A 59 2.60 -4.88 -1.74
CA GLY A 59 1.35 -4.12 -1.81
C GLY A 59 0.50 -4.18 -0.54
N SER A 60 1.01 -4.75 0.54
CA SER A 60 0.24 -4.97 1.75
C SER A 60 -0.42 -3.70 2.28
N PHE A 61 0.32 -2.60 2.34
CA PHE A 61 -0.22 -1.34 2.88
C PHE A 61 -1.26 -0.73 1.95
N GLY A 62 -0.92 -0.56 0.67
CA GLY A 62 -1.84 0.05 -0.29
C GLY A 62 -3.10 -0.76 -0.51
N LEU A 63 -2.98 -2.09 -0.53
CA LEU A 63 -4.14 -2.97 -0.67
C LEU A 63 -5.02 -2.96 0.58
N GLU A 64 -4.42 -2.79 1.75
CA GLU A 64 -5.19 -2.56 2.98
C GLU A 64 -6.00 -1.26 2.86
N CYS A 65 -5.38 -0.20 2.34
CA CYS A 65 -6.08 1.06 2.10
C CYS A 65 -7.27 0.89 1.15
N ILE A 66 -7.09 0.15 0.07
CA ILE A 66 -8.19 -0.15 -0.87
C ILE A 66 -9.33 -0.88 -0.15
N SER A 67 -8.98 -1.89 0.63
CA SER A 67 -9.97 -2.64 1.41
C SER A 67 -10.76 -1.76 2.37
N ARG A 68 -10.13 -0.74 2.92
CA ARG A 68 -10.74 0.19 3.88
C ARG A 68 -11.39 1.41 3.23
N GLY A 69 -11.52 1.39 1.91
CA GLY A 69 -12.31 2.39 1.20
C GLY A 69 -11.54 3.50 0.52
N ALA A 70 -10.23 3.38 0.36
CA ALA A 70 -9.46 4.37 -0.39
C ALA A 70 -10.03 4.52 -1.80
N GLN A 71 -10.09 5.74 -2.28
CA GLN A 71 -10.60 6.04 -3.61
C GLN A 71 -9.59 5.62 -4.68
N HIS A 72 -8.31 5.80 -4.40
CA HIS A 72 -7.26 5.57 -5.38
C HIS A 72 -5.94 5.31 -4.66
N VAL A 73 -5.15 4.36 -5.17
CA VAL A 73 -3.81 4.08 -4.65
C VAL A 73 -2.84 4.05 -5.82
N LEU A 74 -1.78 4.83 -5.74
CA LEU A 74 -0.68 4.79 -6.66
C LEU A 74 0.46 4.01 -6.01
N PHE A 75 0.79 2.85 -6.58
CA PHE A 75 1.90 2.01 -6.13
C PHE A 75 3.15 2.35 -6.92
N VAL A 76 4.26 2.59 -6.22
CA VAL A 76 5.57 2.82 -6.83
C VAL A 76 6.52 1.75 -6.35
N GLU A 77 7.09 1.00 -7.26
CA GLU A 77 8.02 -0.09 -6.99
C GLU A 77 8.93 -0.32 -8.19
N HIS A 78 10.17 -0.76 -7.96
CA HIS A 78 11.11 -0.97 -9.06
C HIS A 78 11.81 -2.34 -9.05
N TYR A 79 11.78 -3.09 -7.95
CA TYR A 79 12.40 -4.41 -7.91
C TYR A 79 11.58 -5.42 -8.71
N LYS A 80 12.20 -6.00 -9.74
CA LYS A 80 11.51 -6.93 -10.65
C LYS A 80 10.89 -8.12 -9.94
N GLU A 81 11.61 -8.70 -8.97
CA GLU A 81 11.11 -9.86 -8.22
C GLU A 81 9.86 -9.51 -7.40
N ILE A 82 9.86 -8.34 -6.79
CA ILE A 82 8.74 -7.87 -6.00
C ILE A 82 7.58 -7.44 -6.90
N LEU A 83 7.87 -6.85 -8.05
CA LEU A 83 6.83 -6.42 -9.00
C LEU A 83 5.93 -7.57 -9.43
N LYS A 84 6.49 -8.77 -9.61
CA LYS A 84 5.69 -9.95 -9.95
C LYS A 84 4.66 -10.27 -8.87
N VAL A 85 5.08 -10.21 -7.62
CA VAL A 85 4.21 -10.45 -6.47
C VAL A 85 3.18 -9.34 -6.33
N LEU A 86 3.62 -8.10 -6.42
CA LEU A 86 2.75 -6.93 -6.32
C LEU A 86 1.63 -6.96 -7.37
N LYS A 87 1.98 -7.26 -8.62
CA LYS A 87 0.99 -7.36 -9.71
C LYS A 87 -0.05 -8.43 -9.43
N LYS A 88 0.38 -9.59 -8.93
CA LYS A 88 -0.55 -10.67 -8.57
C LYS A 88 -1.49 -10.26 -7.45
N ASN A 89 -0.94 -9.60 -6.43
CA ASN A 89 -1.75 -9.16 -5.30
C ASN A 89 -2.75 -8.07 -5.71
N ILE A 90 -2.33 -7.12 -6.54
CA ILE A 90 -3.23 -6.08 -7.05
C ILE A 90 -4.36 -6.73 -7.85
N THR A 91 -4.05 -7.63 -8.76
CA THR A 91 -5.06 -8.31 -9.58
C THR A 91 -6.06 -9.07 -8.72
N SER A 92 -5.57 -9.74 -7.68
CA SER A 92 -6.42 -10.54 -6.79
C SER A 92 -7.36 -9.69 -5.92
N ILE A 93 -6.88 -8.56 -5.42
CA ILE A 93 -7.60 -7.80 -4.38
C ILE A 93 -8.30 -6.57 -4.94
N ASP A 94 -7.65 -5.85 -5.86
CA ASP A 94 -8.19 -4.62 -6.42
C ASP A 94 -9.14 -4.90 -7.59
N THR A 95 -10.29 -5.46 -7.30
CA THR A 95 -11.27 -5.85 -8.32
C THR A 95 -11.94 -4.66 -9.00
N PHE A 96 -11.98 -3.50 -8.35
CA PHE A 96 -12.57 -2.28 -8.90
C PHE A 96 -11.55 -1.36 -9.57
N LYS A 97 -10.32 -1.83 -9.76
CA LYS A 97 -9.26 -1.11 -10.47
C LYS A 97 -9.02 0.31 -9.93
N LYS A 98 -8.89 0.40 -8.62
CA LYS A 98 -8.60 1.66 -7.92
C LYS A 98 -7.12 1.99 -7.87
N SER A 99 -6.26 1.10 -8.36
CA SER A 99 -4.82 1.27 -8.27
C SER A 99 -4.18 1.52 -9.62
N VAL A 100 -3.05 2.23 -9.57
CA VAL A 100 -2.13 2.39 -10.70
C VAL A 100 -0.75 1.98 -10.22
N LEU A 101 -0.02 1.23 -11.02
CA LEU A 101 1.33 0.78 -10.69
C LEU A 101 2.34 1.54 -11.55
N ILE A 102 3.29 2.16 -10.88
CA ILE A 102 4.42 2.85 -11.51
C ILE A 102 5.68 2.04 -11.24
N GLU A 103 6.27 1.50 -12.31
CA GLU A 103 7.46 0.66 -12.22
C GLU A 103 8.71 1.54 -12.31
N LYS A 104 8.95 2.30 -11.25
CA LYS A 104 10.08 3.22 -11.15
C LYS A 104 10.64 3.21 -9.74
N ASN A 105 11.89 3.66 -9.63
CA ASN A 105 12.45 4.02 -8.33
C ASN A 105 11.67 5.21 -7.78
N CYS A 106 11.40 5.20 -6.48
CA CYS A 106 10.58 6.26 -5.87
C CYS A 106 11.22 7.65 -5.99
N PHE A 107 12.54 7.74 -5.92
CA PHE A 107 13.22 9.03 -6.04
C PHE A 107 13.12 9.56 -7.46
N ASP A 108 13.25 8.71 -8.47
CA ASP A 108 13.05 9.10 -9.87
C ASP A 108 11.61 9.55 -10.12
N TYR A 109 10.67 8.85 -9.54
CA TYR A 109 9.26 9.24 -9.64
C TYR A 109 9.02 10.63 -9.03
N LEU A 110 9.54 10.87 -7.83
CA LEU A 110 9.36 12.15 -7.14
C LEU A 110 10.05 13.31 -7.86
N ASP A 111 11.20 13.06 -8.49
CA ASP A 111 11.90 14.09 -9.27
C ASP A 111 11.10 14.53 -10.51
N GLN A 112 10.35 13.62 -11.10
CA GLN A 112 9.59 13.85 -12.32
C GLN A 112 8.16 14.31 -12.06
N ASN A 113 7.60 13.98 -10.89
CA ASN A 113 6.20 14.18 -10.58
C ASN A 113 6.03 14.71 -9.16
N LYS A 114 5.21 15.74 -8.99
CA LYS A 114 4.88 16.24 -7.66
C LYS A 114 3.54 15.64 -7.23
N PRO A 115 3.50 14.88 -6.13
CA PRO A 115 2.26 14.20 -5.72
C PRO A 115 1.31 15.13 -4.97
N VAL A 116 0.93 16.23 -5.57
CA VAL A 116 0.13 17.28 -4.91
C VAL A 116 -1.32 16.87 -4.64
N SER A 117 -1.81 15.84 -5.31
CA SER A 117 -3.21 15.42 -5.20
C SER A 117 -3.44 14.28 -4.23
N TYR A 118 -2.41 13.82 -3.52
CA TYR A 118 -2.53 12.68 -2.63
C TYR A 118 -2.69 13.13 -1.18
N THR A 119 -3.59 12.45 -0.45
CA THR A 119 -3.89 12.78 0.94
C THR A 119 -3.01 12.04 1.93
N HIS A 120 -2.47 10.90 1.52
CA HIS A 120 -1.59 10.09 2.37
C HIS A 120 -0.38 9.61 1.59
N LEU A 121 0.77 9.61 2.25
CA LEU A 121 2.03 9.08 1.74
C LEU A 121 2.47 7.94 2.63
N THR A 122 2.89 6.84 2.03
CA THR A 122 3.57 5.79 2.79
C THR A 122 5.06 6.07 2.79
N LEU A 123 5.69 5.81 3.92
CA LEU A 123 7.13 5.96 4.07
C LEU A 123 7.77 4.57 4.01
N PRO A 124 9.07 4.50 3.61
CA PRO A 124 9.75 3.22 3.63
C PRO A 124 9.84 2.71 5.05
N THR A 125 9.54 1.44 5.23
CA THR A 125 9.91 0.76 6.45
C THR A 125 11.32 0.20 6.27
N LYS A 126 11.98 -0.11 7.37
CA LYS A 126 13.31 -0.68 7.32
C LYS A 126 13.36 -1.94 6.45
N ASP A 127 12.27 -2.66 6.37
CA ASP A 127 12.16 -3.97 5.74
C ASP A 127 11.44 -3.94 4.38
N SER A 128 11.20 -2.78 3.83
CA SER A 128 10.49 -2.67 2.55
C SER A 128 11.37 -2.22 1.40
#